data_a05f56a9e68221ad327b3992993eb14c
#
_entry.id   a05f56a9e68221ad327b3992993eb14c
#
_cell.length_a   1.000
_cell.length_b   1.000
_cell.length_c   1.000
_cell.angle_alpha   90.00
_cell.angle_beta   90.00
_cell.angle_gamma   90.00
#
_symmetry.space_group_name_H-M   'P 1'
#
loop_
_entity.id
_entity.type
_entity.pdbx_description
1 polymer ?
#
loop_
_entity_poly.entity_id
_entity_poly.type
_entity_poly.pdbx_seq_one_letter_code
_entity_poly.pdbx_strand_id
1 'polypeptide(L)'
;MKKISALLLAGVMAATALAGCGGSNSTTAKGSSETENDWTYIQNKGEFVIGITYFEPMNYMDENGNLTGFETEFATKVCEKMGVTPKFQKIDWDSKEVELNAKTIDCIWNGLTITEERQENMSISTPYMEIKQVMVAKADIADQLTSADALKGKTVVAEKKSAGEEVAQSDEFFTSADYVSVDSQAKALLEVKSGTADVAVIDYVMSIGTLAEGSDYSDLKVVSDKAFSPEQYGIALRKDSTETLAKLNDAIQACADDGSLEQIAEKYNLQDLLLVKAK
;
A
#
# COMPACT_ATOMS: atom_id res chain seq x y z
N MET A 1 -28.86 -12.26 56.56
CA MET A 1 -29.18 -13.46 57.35
C MET A 1 -29.15 -14.66 56.43
N LYS A 2 -28.52 -15.76 56.88
CA LYS A 2 -28.42 -17.14 56.32
C LYS A 2 -27.45 -17.32 55.15
N LYS A 3 -26.18 -17.72 55.37
CA LYS A 3 -25.58 -19.02 55.81
C LYS A 3 -25.45 -19.98 54.62
N ILE A 4 -24.22 -20.15 54.11
CA ILE A 4 -23.23 -21.25 54.30
C ILE A 4 -23.75 -22.60 53.79
N SER A 5 -23.03 -23.19 52.81
CA SER A 5 -22.47 -24.54 53.01
C SER A 5 -21.46 -24.86 51.89
N ALA A 6 -20.25 -25.15 52.34
CA ALA A 6 -19.18 -25.81 51.59
C ALA A 6 -19.40 -27.32 51.65
N LEU A 7 -19.03 -28.05 50.62
CA LEU A 7 -18.80 -29.51 50.71
C LEU A 7 -17.49 -29.84 49.95
N LEU A 8 -16.49 -30.21 50.77
CA LEU A 8 -15.28 -30.93 50.37
C LEU A 8 -15.65 -32.43 50.20
N LEU A 9 -15.15 -33.05 49.15
CA LEU A 9 -14.96 -34.51 49.18
C LEU A 9 -13.60 -34.83 48.53
N ALA A 10 -12.74 -35.43 49.36
CA ALA A 10 -11.43 -35.98 49.01
C ALA A 10 -11.56 -37.50 48.77
N GLY A 11 -10.59 -38.07 48.09
CA GLY A 11 -10.28 -39.49 48.03
C GLY A 11 -10.28 -40.03 46.58
N VAL A 12 -9.37 -40.84 46.08
CA VAL A 12 -8.35 -41.75 46.62
C VAL A 12 -7.44 -42.11 45.45
N MET A 13 -6.15 -42.22 45.71
CA MET A 13 -5.12 -42.80 44.82
C MET A 13 -5.36 -44.31 44.60
N ALA A 14 -5.08 -44.76 43.36
CA ALA A 14 -4.67 -46.15 43.15
C ALA A 14 -3.60 -46.18 42.06
N ALA A 15 -2.38 -46.47 42.50
CA ALA A 15 -1.25 -46.78 41.65
C ALA A 15 -1.32 -48.27 41.26
N THR A 16 -1.18 -48.58 39.97
CA THR A 16 -0.81 -49.89 39.48
C THR A 16 0.35 -49.75 38.47
N ALA A 17 1.51 -50.15 38.91
CA ALA A 17 2.66 -50.38 38.04
C ALA A 17 2.52 -51.76 37.38
N LEU A 18 2.68 -51.82 36.06
CA LEU A 18 3.01 -53.04 35.35
C LEU A 18 4.06 -52.74 34.31
N ALA A 19 5.22 -53.31 34.55
CA ALA A 19 6.37 -53.33 33.66
C ALA A 19 6.06 -54.23 32.44
N GLY A 20 6.39 -53.79 31.25
CA GLY A 20 6.39 -54.55 30.01
C GLY A 20 7.48 -54.04 29.11
N CYS A 21 8.63 -54.70 29.07
CA CYS A 21 9.69 -54.50 28.09
C CYS A 21 9.24 -54.88 26.67
N GLY A 22 9.63 -54.08 25.66
CA GLY A 22 9.63 -54.57 24.26
C GLY A 22 9.70 -53.49 23.22
N GLY A 23 10.85 -53.32 22.60
CA GLY A 23 10.94 -52.90 21.20
C GLY A 23 11.14 -51.39 20.95
N SER A 24 12.43 -51.03 20.78
CA SER A 24 12.90 -49.77 20.18
C SER A 24 12.25 -49.49 18.84
N ASN A 25 11.61 -48.36 18.71
CA ASN A 25 11.65 -47.54 17.49
C ASN A 25 11.39 -46.08 17.90
N SER A 26 12.46 -45.39 18.26
CA SER A 26 12.41 -43.95 18.52
C SER A 26 12.28 -43.23 17.18
N THR A 27 11.05 -43.11 16.69
CA THR A 27 10.75 -42.10 15.70
C THR A 27 10.61 -40.79 16.47
N THR A 28 11.71 -40.09 16.60
CA THR A 28 11.72 -38.70 17.06
C THR A 28 10.96 -37.89 16.01
N ALA A 29 9.68 -37.71 16.22
CA ALA A 29 8.94 -36.65 15.53
C ALA A 29 9.56 -35.33 16.03
N LYS A 30 10.59 -34.86 15.30
CA LYS A 30 10.97 -33.47 15.30
C LYS A 30 9.78 -32.71 14.72
N GLY A 31 8.89 -32.30 15.60
CA GLY A 31 7.94 -31.23 15.28
C GLY A 31 8.74 -29.93 15.15
N SER A 32 9.42 -29.75 14.03
CA SER A 32 9.67 -28.40 13.56
C SER A 32 8.30 -27.86 13.18
N SER A 33 7.76 -26.96 13.94
CA SER A 33 6.79 -26.02 13.45
C SER A 33 7.56 -25.18 12.40
N GLU A 34 7.68 -25.71 11.18
CA GLU A 34 7.97 -24.87 10.03
C GLU A 34 6.84 -23.84 10.05
N THR A 35 7.18 -22.61 10.38
CA THR A 35 6.27 -21.48 10.16
C THR A 35 5.89 -21.57 8.68
N GLU A 36 4.61 -21.88 8.42
CA GLU A 36 4.08 -21.95 7.06
C GLU A 36 4.57 -20.72 6.29
N ASN A 37 5.26 -20.94 5.15
CA ASN A 37 5.77 -19.81 4.39
C ASN A 37 4.58 -19.01 3.84
N ASP A 38 4.82 -17.75 3.58
CA ASP A 38 3.78 -16.79 3.23
C ASP A 38 3.05 -17.17 1.93
N TRP A 39 3.75 -17.75 0.95
CA TRP A 39 3.13 -18.23 -0.29
C TRP A 39 2.20 -19.42 -0.05
N THR A 40 2.63 -20.41 0.74
CA THR A 40 1.79 -21.55 1.09
C THR A 40 0.51 -21.10 1.81
N TYR A 41 0.61 -20.14 2.72
CA TYR A 41 -0.55 -19.52 3.39
C TYR A 41 -1.52 -18.90 2.38
N ILE A 42 -1.02 -18.07 1.44
CA ILE A 42 -1.83 -17.42 0.41
C ILE A 42 -2.47 -18.46 -0.51
N GLN A 43 -1.70 -19.45 -0.94
CA GLN A 43 -2.16 -20.50 -1.85
C GLN A 43 -3.26 -21.38 -1.21
N ASN A 44 -3.10 -21.76 0.06
CA ASN A 44 -4.10 -22.52 0.80
C ASN A 44 -5.40 -21.73 0.99
N LYS A 45 -5.30 -20.43 1.17
CA LYS A 45 -6.45 -19.51 1.27
C LYS A 45 -7.14 -19.31 -0.08
N GLY A 46 -6.40 -19.40 -1.20
CA GLY A 46 -6.89 -19.17 -2.55
C GLY A 46 -7.19 -17.71 -2.90
N GLU A 47 -6.95 -16.80 -1.97
CA GLU A 47 -7.16 -15.36 -2.10
C GLU A 47 -5.86 -14.61 -1.86
N PHE A 48 -5.66 -13.52 -2.62
CA PHE A 48 -4.60 -12.54 -2.38
C PHE A 48 -5.23 -11.22 -1.96
N VAL A 49 -5.13 -10.91 -0.65
CA VAL A 49 -5.77 -9.72 -0.07
C VAL A 49 -4.88 -8.50 -0.25
N ILE A 50 -5.36 -7.55 -1.02
CA ILE A 50 -4.63 -6.37 -1.50
C ILE A 50 -5.13 -5.15 -0.72
N GLY A 51 -4.25 -4.54 0.07
CA GLY A 51 -4.53 -3.30 0.80
C GLY A 51 -4.45 -2.08 -0.12
N ILE A 52 -5.55 -1.33 -0.18
CA ILE A 52 -5.70 -0.14 -1.02
C ILE A 52 -6.33 1.02 -0.25
N THR A 53 -6.07 2.25 -0.70
CA THR A 53 -6.91 3.43 -0.46
C THR A 53 -7.58 3.85 -1.77
N TYR A 54 -8.56 4.76 -1.72
CA TYR A 54 -9.09 5.33 -2.95
C TYR A 54 -8.16 6.45 -3.44
N PHE A 55 -7.54 6.19 -4.57
CA PHE A 55 -6.46 6.95 -5.16
C PHE A 55 -6.59 6.89 -6.70
N GLU A 56 -7.33 7.81 -7.30
CA GLU A 56 -7.50 7.90 -8.74
C GLU A 56 -6.22 8.40 -9.43
N PRO A 57 -5.80 7.82 -10.59
CA PRO A 57 -6.48 6.78 -11.38
C PRO A 57 -6.07 5.34 -11.01
N MET A 58 -5.41 5.11 -9.87
CA MET A 58 -4.85 3.83 -9.49
C MET A 58 -5.90 2.84 -8.96
N ASN A 59 -6.66 3.24 -7.94
CA ASN A 59 -7.73 2.45 -7.32
C ASN A 59 -8.89 3.39 -6.95
N TYR A 60 -10.03 3.29 -7.59
CA TYR A 60 -11.17 4.16 -7.32
C TYR A 60 -12.49 3.49 -7.68
N MET A 61 -13.60 4.07 -7.23
CA MET A 61 -14.94 3.60 -7.57
C MET A 61 -15.43 4.33 -8.81
N ASP A 62 -15.89 3.58 -9.82
CA ASP A 62 -16.56 4.16 -10.98
C ASP A 62 -17.96 4.72 -10.64
N GLU A 63 -18.62 5.35 -11.59
CA GLU A 63 -19.97 5.92 -11.43
C GLU A 63 -21.02 4.87 -11.04
N ASN A 64 -20.79 3.59 -11.32
CA ASN A 64 -21.68 2.48 -10.99
C ASN A 64 -21.34 1.85 -9.60
N GLY A 65 -20.31 2.34 -8.93
CA GLY A 65 -19.85 1.83 -7.65
C GLY A 65 -18.98 0.57 -7.75
N ASN A 66 -18.37 0.29 -8.91
CA ASN A 66 -17.42 -0.79 -9.08
C ASN A 66 -15.98 -0.27 -8.83
N LEU A 67 -15.18 -1.06 -8.15
CA LEU A 67 -13.77 -0.77 -8.00
C LEU A 67 -13.05 -0.94 -9.35
N THR A 68 -12.33 0.08 -9.77
CA THR A 68 -11.57 0.16 -11.02
C THR A 68 -10.27 0.93 -10.81
N GLY A 69 -9.52 1.14 -11.88
CA GLY A 69 -8.25 1.88 -11.88
C GLY A 69 -7.09 1.03 -12.35
N PHE A 70 -5.99 1.70 -12.67
CA PHE A 70 -4.79 1.04 -13.23
C PHE A 70 -4.32 -0.11 -12.35
N GLU A 71 -4.10 0.12 -11.06
CA GLU A 71 -3.58 -0.92 -10.16
C GLU A 71 -4.63 -1.98 -9.85
N THR A 72 -5.92 -1.63 -9.80
CA THR A 72 -7.00 -2.61 -9.64
C THR A 72 -7.00 -3.62 -10.80
N GLU A 73 -6.90 -3.15 -12.03
CA GLU A 73 -6.88 -4.02 -13.23
C GLU A 73 -5.55 -4.77 -13.36
N PHE A 74 -4.43 -4.11 -13.08
CA PHE A 74 -3.10 -4.73 -13.09
C PHE A 74 -2.99 -5.82 -12.03
N ALA A 75 -3.39 -5.57 -10.79
CA ALA A 75 -3.40 -6.56 -9.72
C ALA A 75 -4.30 -7.77 -10.05
N THR A 76 -5.46 -7.51 -10.66
CA THR A 76 -6.36 -8.58 -11.11
C THR A 76 -5.67 -9.48 -12.14
N LYS A 77 -4.98 -8.89 -13.12
CA LYS A 77 -4.26 -9.63 -14.15
C LYS A 77 -3.07 -10.41 -13.59
N VAL A 78 -2.32 -9.82 -12.67
CA VAL A 78 -1.20 -10.48 -11.98
C VAL A 78 -1.70 -11.65 -11.12
N CYS A 79 -2.77 -11.47 -10.34
CA CYS A 79 -3.37 -12.55 -9.55
C CYS A 79 -3.87 -13.72 -10.42
N GLU A 80 -4.43 -13.43 -11.60
CA GLU A 80 -4.79 -14.46 -12.60
C GLU A 80 -3.58 -15.32 -12.97
N LYS A 81 -2.43 -14.68 -13.24
CA LYS A 81 -1.18 -15.39 -13.57
C LYS A 81 -0.58 -16.14 -12.37
N MET A 82 -0.76 -15.66 -11.16
CA MET A 82 -0.34 -16.33 -9.93
C MET A 82 -1.28 -17.48 -9.54
N GLY A 83 -2.46 -17.61 -10.15
CA GLY A 83 -3.46 -18.63 -9.82
C GLY A 83 -4.17 -18.41 -8.50
N VAL A 84 -4.36 -17.16 -8.07
CA VAL A 84 -5.07 -16.75 -6.85
C VAL A 84 -6.15 -15.72 -7.19
N THR A 85 -7.16 -15.60 -6.33
CA THR A 85 -8.24 -14.62 -6.48
C THR A 85 -7.85 -13.31 -5.81
N PRO A 86 -7.87 -12.16 -6.50
CA PRO A 86 -7.63 -10.86 -5.87
C PRO A 86 -8.81 -10.49 -4.96
N LYS A 87 -8.51 -9.96 -3.79
CA LYS A 87 -9.48 -9.40 -2.87
C LYS A 87 -9.01 -8.04 -2.40
N PHE A 88 -9.64 -7.00 -2.87
CA PHE A 88 -9.29 -5.64 -2.50
C PHE A 88 -9.89 -5.27 -1.14
N GLN A 89 -9.05 -4.78 -0.24
CA GLN A 89 -9.43 -4.33 1.09
C GLN A 89 -9.01 -2.88 1.28
N LYS A 90 -9.99 -2.02 1.54
CA LYS A 90 -9.71 -0.64 1.92
C LYS A 90 -9.06 -0.61 3.30
N ILE A 91 -7.95 0.12 3.40
CA ILE A 91 -7.18 0.35 4.63
C ILE A 91 -7.02 1.85 4.88
N ASP A 92 -6.56 2.22 6.06
CA ASP A 92 -6.01 3.53 6.33
C ASP A 92 -4.51 3.51 6.02
N TRP A 93 -4.03 4.46 5.21
CA TRP A 93 -2.65 4.43 4.71
C TRP A 93 -1.60 4.45 5.82
N ASP A 94 -1.84 5.15 6.90
CA ASP A 94 -0.92 5.24 8.03
C ASP A 94 -0.82 3.94 8.84
N SER A 95 -1.76 3.00 8.69
CA SER A 95 -1.74 1.68 9.33
C SER A 95 -1.30 0.53 8.40
N LYS A 96 -0.93 0.81 7.16
CA LYS A 96 -0.63 -0.19 6.12
C LYS A 96 0.34 -1.30 6.54
N GLU A 97 1.41 -0.96 7.26
CA GLU A 97 2.41 -1.93 7.72
C GLU A 97 1.87 -2.80 8.87
N VAL A 98 1.06 -2.22 9.74
CA VAL A 98 0.39 -2.96 10.83
C VAL A 98 -0.58 -3.97 10.25
N GLU A 99 -1.39 -3.57 9.27
CA GLU A 99 -2.33 -4.45 8.56
C GLU A 99 -1.60 -5.59 7.83
N LEU A 100 -0.49 -5.29 7.15
CA LEU A 100 0.34 -6.26 6.46
C LEU A 100 0.93 -7.31 7.42
N ASN A 101 1.52 -6.85 8.53
CA ASN A 101 2.14 -7.71 9.52
C ASN A 101 1.12 -8.53 10.32
N ALA A 102 -0.09 -8.00 10.53
CA ALA A 102 -1.21 -8.71 11.16
C ALA A 102 -1.87 -9.74 10.24
N LYS A 103 -1.47 -9.85 8.96
CA LYS A 103 -2.05 -10.72 7.93
C LYS A 103 -3.53 -10.40 7.62
N THR A 104 -4.00 -9.18 7.91
CA THR A 104 -5.29 -8.67 7.44
C THR A 104 -5.27 -8.40 5.95
N ILE A 105 -4.09 -8.01 5.43
CA ILE A 105 -3.78 -7.94 4.00
C ILE A 105 -2.54 -8.78 3.69
N ASP A 106 -2.38 -9.19 2.44
CA ASP A 106 -1.22 -9.97 1.97
C ASP A 106 -0.18 -9.09 1.30
N CYS A 107 -0.61 -7.98 0.71
CA CYS A 107 0.27 -6.96 0.14
C CYS A 107 -0.31 -5.56 0.30
N ILE A 108 0.58 -4.57 0.17
CA ILE A 108 0.22 -3.16 -0.03
C ILE A 108 0.46 -2.87 -1.50
N TRP A 109 -0.61 -2.56 -2.24
CA TRP A 109 -0.54 -2.26 -3.67
C TRP A 109 -1.41 -1.03 -3.98
N ASN A 110 -0.84 0.13 -3.75
CA ASN A 110 -1.57 1.40 -3.81
C ASN A 110 -0.59 2.57 -3.94
N GLY A 111 0.15 2.61 -5.06
CA GLY A 111 1.13 3.67 -5.29
C GLY A 111 2.22 3.71 -4.20
N LEU A 112 2.73 2.56 -3.77
CA LEU A 112 3.74 2.53 -2.73
C LEU A 112 5.11 2.93 -3.28
N THR A 113 5.59 4.11 -2.92
CA THR A 113 6.95 4.57 -3.20
C THR A 113 7.97 3.66 -2.51
N ILE A 114 8.97 3.20 -3.25
CA ILE A 114 10.09 2.41 -2.74
C ILE A 114 11.05 3.35 -2.03
N THR A 115 11.26 3.16 -0.73
CA THR A 115 12.28 3.86 0.07
C THR A 115 13.20 2.86 0.75
N GLU A 116 14.39 3.29 1.18
CA GLU A 116 15.32 2.44 1.95
C GLU A 116 14.65 1.91 3.21
N GLU A 117 13.98 2.76 3.98
CA GLU A 117 13.26 2.37 5.19
C GLU A 117 12.21 1.28 4.92
N ARG A 118 11.43 1.43 3.84
CA ARG A 118 10.40 0.44 3.46
C ARG A 118 11.03 -0.89 3.03
N GLN A 119 12.17 -0.85 2.32
CA GLN A 119 12.91 -2.06 1.94
C GLN A 119 13.55 -2.78 3.13
N GLU A 120 13.91 -2.06 4.18
CA GLU A 120 14.37 -2.67 5.44
C GLU A 120 13.25 -3.43 6.16
N ASN A 121 12.02 -2.97 6.08
CA ASN A 121 10.88 -3.48 6.83
C ASN A 121 9.98 -4.44 6.04
N MET A 122 10.03 -4.43 4.72
CA MET A 122 9.16 -5.19 3.83
C MET A 122 9.95 -5.82 2.68
N SER A 123 9.40 -6.87 2.07
CA SER A 123 9.85 -7.39 0.78
C SER A 123 9.10 -6.66 -0.33
N ILE A 124 9.81 -5.90 -1.17
CA ILE A 124 9.18 -5.06 -2.20
C ILE A 124 9.50 -5.63 -3.59
N SER A 125 8.49 -5.62 -4.47
CA SER A 125 8.60 -6.10 -5.86
C SER A 125 9.62 -5.31 -6.68
N THR A 126 9.96 -5.82 -7.87
CA THR A 126 10.55 -5.01 -8.93
C THR A 126 9.71 -3.73 -9.11
N PRO A 127 10.35 -2.56 -9.26
CA PRO A 127 9.61 -1.33 -9.53
C PRO A 127 8.86 -1.43 -10.86
N TYR A 128 7.57 -1.06 -10.86
CA TYR A 128 6.74 -1.14 -12.07
C TYR A 128 6.46 0.21 -12.72
N MET A 129 6.59 1.32 -11.98
CA MET A 129 6.26 2.67 -12.47
C MET A 129 7.23 3.71 -11.89
N GLU A 130 7.66 4.67 -12.73
CA GLU A 130 8.39 5.86 -12.30
C GLU A 130 7.38 6.97 -11.99
N ILE A 131 7.55 7.64 -10.86
CA ILE A 131 6.68 8.72 -10.39
C ILE A 131 7.50 9.87 -9.79
N LYS A 132 6.82 10.90 -9.35
CA LYS A 132 7.38 12.00 -8.56
C LYS A 132 6.30 12.60 -7.68
N GLN A 133 6.72 13.30 -6.63
CA GLN A 133 5.82 14.16 -5.87
C GLN A 133 5.65 15.51 -6.58
N VAL A 134 4.47 16.11 -6.45
CA VAL A 134 4.17 17.43 -6.99
C VAL A 134 3.42 18.28 -5.97
N MET A 135 3.54 19.58 -6.09
CA MET A 135 2.72 20.54 -5.37
C MET A 135 1.48 20.88 -6.22
N VAL A 136 0.31 20.91 -5.57
CA VAL A 136 -0.94 21.37 -6.17
C VAL A 136 -1.48 22.53 -5.36
N ALA A 137 -1.89 23.59 -6.04
CA ALA A 137 -2.50 24.78 -5.44
C ALA A 137 -3.67 25.26 -6.30
N LYS A 138 -4.42 26.25 -5.82
CA LYS A 138 -5.41 26.95 -6.68
C LYS A 138 -4.73 27.59 -7.88
N ALA A 139 -5.37 27.50 -9.03
CA ALA A 139 -4.78 27.93 -10.31
C ALA A 139 -4.38 29.41 -10.33
N ASP A 140 -5.09 30.26 -9.58
CA ASP A 140 -4.84 31.71 -9.49
C ASP A 140 -3.59 32.07 -8.69
N ILE A 141 -3.08 31.17 -7.81
CA ILE A 141 -1.87 31.40 -7.02
C ILE A 141 -0.72 30.43 -7.37
N ALA A 142 -0.97 29.34 -8.09
CA ALA A 142 0.03 28.29 -8.33
C ALA A 142 1.33 28.83 -8.94
N ASP A 143 1.25 29.73 -9.92
CA ASP A 143 2.42 30.31 -10.59
C ASP A 143 3.24 31.30 -9.70
N GLN A 144 2.74 31.61 -8.52
CA GLN A 144 3.41 32.45 -7.53
C GLN A 144 4.19 31.63 -6.50
N LEU A 145 3.92 30.31 -6.39
CA LEU A 145 4.48 29.43 -5.35
C LEU A 145 5.76 28.70 -5.81
N THR A 146 6.64 29.41 -6.51
CA THR A 146 7.83 28.83 -7.17
C THR A 146 9.11 28.94 -6.32
N SER A 147 9.04 29.47 -5.10
CA SER A 147 10.19 29.58 -4.19
C SER A 147 9.78 29.28 -2.74
N ALA A 148 10.75 28.87 -1.91
CA ALA A 148 10.53 28.63 -0.49
C ALA A 148 9.99 29.88 0.24
N ASP A 149 10.43 31.07 -0.15
CA ASP A 149 9.93 32.32 0.44
C ASP A 149 8.45 32.57 0.12
N ALA A 150 7.96 32.08 -1.02
CA ALA A 150 6.55 32.21 -1.40
C ALA A 150 5.64 31.31 -0.55
N LEU A 151 6.20 30.30 0.13
CA LEU A 151 5.47 29.41 1.05
C LEU A 151 5.41 29.94 2.49
N LYS A 152 6.02 31.08 2.78
CA LYS A 152 6.03 31.65 4.14
C LYS A 152 4.63 31.93 4.64
N GLY A 153 4.26 31.25 5.75
CA GLY A 153 2.93 31.35 6.35
C GLY A 153 1.81 30.71 5.52
N LYS A 154 2.16 29.89 4.54
CA LYS A 154 1.24 29.05 3.77
C LYS A 154 1.03 27.71 4.46
N THR A 155 -0.20 27.21 4.43
CA THR A 155 -0.52 25.88 4.93
C THR A 155 -0.27 24.85 3.84
N VAL A 156 0.63 23.88 4.12
CA VAL A 156 0.95 22.75 3.25
C VAL A 156 0.36 21.48 3.85
N VAL A 157 -0.34 20.70 3.05
CA VAL A 157 -0.93 19.43 3.47
C VAL A 157 -0.42 18.26 2.64
N ALA A 158 -0.25 17.09 3.28
CA ALA A 158 0.01 15.82 2.60
C ALA A 158 -0.63 14.67 3.39
N GLU A 159 -0.80 13.53 2.74
CA GLU A 159 -1.31 12.32 3.37
C GLU A 159 -0.30 11.78 4.38
N LYS A 160 -0.75 11.47 5.58
CA LYS A 160 0.07 10.95 6.67
C LYS A 160 0.81 9.65 6.27
N LYS A 161 2.11 9.57 6.58
CA LYS A 161 3.02 8.46 6.21
C LYS A 161 3.09 8.16 4.70
N SER A 162 2.77 9.13 3.85
CA SER A 162 3.04 9.07 2.43
C SER A 162 4.44 9.61 2.09
N ALA A 163 4.90 9.38 0.85
CA ALA A 163 6.09 10.03 0.33
C ALA A 163 5.91 11.56 0.23
N GLY A 164 4.69 12.01 -0.06
CA GLY A 164 4.34 13.44 -0.05
C GLY A 164 4.52 14.09 1.32
N GLU A 165 4.18 13.40 2.42
CA GLU A 165 4.48 13.88 3.78
C GLU A 165 5.99 13.97 4.02
N GLU A 166 6.74 12.94 3.62
CA GLU A 166 8.19 12.93 3.79
C GLU A 166 8.84 14.12 3.06
N VAL A 167 8.43 14.38 1.82
CA VAL A 167 8.87 15.54 1.05
C VAL A 167 8.46 16.85 1.73
N ALA A 168 7.21 16.99 2.16
CA ALA A 168 6.71 18.21 2.79
C ALA A 168 7.42 18.53 4.12
N GLN A 169 7.94 17.53 4.82
CA GLN A 169 8.63 17.69 6.11
C GLN A 169 10.15 17.81 5.97
N SER A 170 10.77 17.21 4.94
CA SER A 170 12.22 17.10 4.83
C SER A 170 12.84 18.02 3.77
N ASP A 171 12.12 18.37 2.70
CA ASP A 171 12.66 19.24 1.65
C ASP A 171 12.73 20.70 2.13
N GLU A 172 13.91 21.33 1.94
CA GLU A 172 14.17 22.71 2.36
C GLU A 172 13.20 23.73 1.78
N PHE A 173 12.54 23.39 0.67
CA PHE A 173 11.53 24.23 0.03
C PHE A 173 10.34 24.54 0.93
N PHE A 174 10.01 23.63 1.87
CA PHE A 174 8.87 23.78 2.78
C PHE A 174 9.22 24.32 4.17
N THR A 175 10.50 24.66 4.41
CA THR A 175 10.98 25.05 5.76
C THR A 175 10.22 26.24 6.38
N SER A 176 9.66 27.13 5.55
CA SER A 176 8.90 28.31 6.00
C SER A 176 7.40 28.15 5.99
N ALA A 177 6.90 26.97 5.58
CA ALA A 177 5.47 26.66 5.54
C ALA A 177 4.97 26.04 6.84
N ASP A 178 3.67 26.15 7.09
CA ASP A 178 2.99 25.46 8.18
C ASP A 178 2.46 24.11 7.65
N TYR A 179 3.05 22.99 8.09
CA TYR A 179 2.65 21.66 7.64
C TYR A 179 1.51 21.07 8.49
N VAL A 180 0.53 20.46 7.82
CA VAL A 180 -0.56 19.70 8.45
C VAL A 180 -0.78 18.38 7.71
N SER A 181 -0.79 17.25 8.44
CA SER A 181 -1.10 15.94 7.85
C SER A 181 -2.61 15.71 7.70
N VAL A 182 -2.99 14.99 6.66
CA VAL A 182 -4.37 14.57 6.38
C VAL A 182 -4.45 13.08 6.13
N ASP A 183 -5.66 12.51 6.12
CA ASP A 183 -5.87 11.05 6.08
C ASP A 183 -5.76 10.45 4.67
N SER A 184 -5.75 11.26 3.60
CA SER A 184 -5.61 10.80 2.21
C SER A 184 -5.19 11.92 1.28
N GLN A 185 -4.60 11.56 0.12
CA GLN A 185 -4.27 12.55 -0.93
C GLN A 185 -5.54 13.24 -1.47
N ALA A 186 -6.65 12.50 -1.61
CA ALA A 186 -7.94 13.09 -1.98
C ALA A 186 -8.39 14.15 -0.95
N LYS A 187 -8.16 13.91 0.34
CA LYS A 187 -8.43 14.89 1.40
C LYS A 187 -7.51 16.10 1.27
N ALA A 188 -6.23 15.90 0.95
CA ALA A 188 -5.30 17.01 0.70
C ALA A 188 -5.79 17.94 -0.42
N LEU A 189 -6.22 17.38 -1.55
CA LEU A 189 -6.81 18.15 -2.66
C LEU A 189 -8.08 18.89 -2.24
N LEU A 190 -8.94 18.25 -1.44
CA LEU A 190 -10.17 18.88 -0.93
C LEU A 190 -9.87 20.07 0.00
N GLU A 191 -8.85 19.98 0.85
CA GLU A 191 -8.43 21.09 1.73
C GLU A 191 -7.94 22.30 0.91
N VAL A 192 -7.18 22.06 -0.18
CA VAL A 192 -6.76 23.13 -1.09
C VAL A 192 -7.95 23.71 -1.83
N LYS A 193 -8.84 22.89 -2.36
CA LYS A 193 -10.06 23.34 -3.07
C LYS A 193 -10.93 24.21 -2.18
N SER A 194 -11.16 23.80 -0.93
CA SER A 194 -11.96 24.56 0.05
C SER A 194 -11.29 25.84 0.52
N GLY A 195 -9.96 25.97 0.36
CA GLY A 195 -9.16 27.09 0.86
C GLY A 195 -8.77 26.95 2.33
N THR A 196 -8.90 25.75 2.91
CA THR A 196 -8.40 25.43 4.27
C THR A 196 -6.87 25.27 4.25
N ALA A 197 -6.32 24.79 3.14
CA ALA A 197 -4.87 24.73 2.87
C ALA A 197 -4.54 25.51 1.60
N ASP A 198 -3.29 25.94 1.49
CA ASP A 198 -2.78 26.63 0.31
C ASP A 198 -2.18 25.68 -0.73
N VAL A 199 -1.53 24.60 -0.27
CA VAL A 199 -0.78 23.66 -1.11
C VAL A 199 -1.02 22.22 -0.62
N ALA A 200 -1.22 21.30 -1.56
CA ALA A 200 -1.14 19.86 -1.33
C ALA A 200 0.12 19.30 -1.97
N VAL A 201 0.84 18.41 -1.25
CA VAL A 201 1.91 17.59 -1.82
C VAL A 201 1.35 16.19 -2.05
N ILE A 202 1.32 15.76 -3.31
CA ILE A 202 0.69 14.52 -3.76
C ILE A 202 1.53 13.83 -4.82
N ASP A 203 1.19 12.57 -5.10
CA ASP A 203 1.76 11.85 -6.24
C ASP A 203 1.31 12.47 -7.57
N TYR A 204 2.25 12.60 -8.51
CA TYR A 204 1.98 13.14 -9.85
C TYR A 204 0.87 12.39 -10.57
N VAL A 205 0.82 11.06 -10.45
CA VAL A 205 -0.23 10.25 -11.10
C VAL A 205 -1.63 10.65 -10.63
N MET A 206 -1.82 11.04 -9.38
CA MET A 206 -3.10 11.55 -8.90
C MET A 206 -3.49 12.85 -9.60
N SER A 207 -2.53 13.74 -9.85
CA SER A 207 -2.80 14.98 -10.57
C SER A 207 -3.29 14.73 -12.00
N ILE A 208 -2.80 13.68 -12.67
CA ILE A 208 -3.25 13.28 -14.01
C ILE A 208 -4.72 12.88 -13.99
N GLY A 209 -5.14 12.06 -13.00
CA GLY A 209 -6.51 11.56 -12.90
C GLY A 209 -7.52 12.63 -12.45
N THR A 210 -7.11 13.51 -11.53
CA THR A 210 -8.06 14.37 -10.82
C THR A 210 -8.12 15.83 -11.28
N LEU A 211 -7.04 16.38 -11.86
CA LEU A 211 -6.98 17.80 -12.25
C LEU A 211 -7.34 18.06 -13.72
N ALA A 212 -7.96 17.08 -14.39
CA ALA A 212 -8.35 17.23 -15.79
C ALA A 212 -9.40 18.35 -15.98
N GLU A 213 -9.41 18.95 -17.18
CA GLU A 213 -10.40 19.96 -17.54
C GLU A 213 -11.82 19.39 -17.42
N GLY A 214 -12.71 20.10 -16.74
CA GLY A 214 -14.08 19.68 -16.49
C GLY A 214 -14.25 18.77 -15.26
N SER A 215 -13.17 18.39 -14.57
CA SER A 215 -13.27 17.68 -13.31
C SER A 215 -13.70 18.60 -12.16
N ASP A 216 -14.08 18.01 -11.03
CA ASP A 216 -14.39 18.75 -9.81
C ASP A 216 -13.21 19.58 -9.27
N TYR A 217 -11.99 19.26 -9.68
CA TYR A 217 -10.75 19.93 -9.27
C TYR A 217 -10.10 20.77 -10.37
N SER A 218 -10.82 21.11 -11.44
CA SER A 218 -10.33 21.91 -12.55
C SER A 218 -9.90 23.34 -12.19
N ASP A 219 -10.23 23.80 -10.98
CA ASP A 219 -9.76 25.06 -10.38
C ASP A 219 -8.40 24.92 -9.66
N LEU A 220 -7.87 23.71 -9.57
CA LEU A 220 -6.54 23.43 -9.05
C LEU A 220 -5.53 23.19 -10.17
N LYS A 221 -4.25 23.41 -9.87
CA LYS A 221 -3.15 23.27 -10.84
C LYS A 221 -1.89 22.74 -10.14
N VAL A 222 -1.14 21.90 -10.85
CA VAL A 222 0.22 21.57 -10.45
C VAL A 222 1.08 22.82 -10.52
N VAL A 223 1.81 23.11 -9.45
CA VAL A 223 2.77 24.23 -9.41
C VAL A 223 3.90 23.90 -10.36
N SER A 224 4.06 24.70 -11.42
CA SER A 224 5.10 24.53 -12.43
C SER A 224 6.50 24.83 -11.83
N ASP A 225 7.53 24.28 -12.47
CA ASP A 225 8.95 24.53 -12.16
C ASP A 225 9.48 23.99 -10.82
N LYS A 226 8.66 23.34 -9.99
CA LYS A 226 9.13 22.56 -8.86
C LYS A 226 8.82 21.06 -9.09
N ALA A 227 9.86 20.32 -9.40
CA ALA A 227 9.82 18.84 -9.40
C ALA A 227 10.69 18.33 -8.26
N PHE A 228 10.14 17.39 -7.48
CA PHE A 228 10.90 16.62 -6.52
C PHE A 228 11.60 15.44 -7.22
N SER A 229 12.57 14.81 -6.54
CA SER A 229 13.34 13.71 -7.13
C SER A 229 12.41 12.62 -7.67
N PRO A 230 12.77 11.99 -8.81
CA PRO A 230 12.04 10.83 -9.29
C PRO A 230 12.02 9.71 -8.24
N GLU A 231 10.90 9.04 -8.13
CA GLU A 231 10.62 7.92 -7.24
C GLU A 231 10.11 6.73 -8.06
N GLN A 232 9.94 5.58 -7.41
CA GLN A 232 9.45 4.39 -8.07
C GLN A 232 8.39 3.72 -7.22
N TYR A 233 7.32 3.22 -7.85
CA TYR A 233 6.33 2.37 -7.19
C TYR A 233 6.73 0.91 -7.21
N GLY A 234 6.47 0.24 -6.07
CA GLY A 234 6.55 -1.19 -5.91
C GLY A 234 5.38 -1.74 -5.12
N ILE A 235 5.30 -3.07 -5.06
CA ILE A 235 4.28 -3.79 -4.31
C ILE A 235 4.96 -4.36 -3.08
N ALA A 236 4.49 -4.00 -1.88
CA ALA A 236 5.09 -4.47 -0.64
C ALA A 236 4.39 -5.72 -0.12
N LEU A 237 5.21 -6.69 0.26
CA LEU A 237 4.85 -7.93 0.95
C LEU A 237 5.45 -7.92 2.35
N ARG A 238 4.98 -8.81 3.23
CA ARG A 238 5.62 -9.04 4.53
C ARG A 238 7.11 -9.32 4.37
N LYS A 239 7.89 -8.88 5.33
CA LYS A 239 9.35 -9.13 5.35
C LYS A 239 9.63 -10.63 5.18
N ASP A 240 10.66 -10.95 4.40
CA ASP A 240 11.11 -12.31 4.12
C ASP A 240 10.12 -13.20 3.30
N SER A 241 9.11 -12.63 2.68
CA SER A 241 8.17 -13.31 1.76
C SER A 241 8.82 -13.66 0.42
N THR A 242 9.97 -14.34 0.42
CA THR A 242 10.84 -14.54 -0.77
C THR A 242 10.15 -15.32 -1.89
N GLU A 243 9.40 -16.37 -1.57
CA GLU A 243 8.69 -17.16 -2.59
C GLU A 243 7.51 -16.37 -3.19
N THR A 244 6.72 -15.69 -2.36
CA THR A 244 5.63 -14.83 -2.83
C THR A 244 6.18 -13.72 -3.72
N LEU A 245 7.30 -13.10 -3.32
CA LEU A 245 7.96 -12.05 -4.09
C LEU A 245 8.43 -12.55 -5.47
N ALA A 246 9.03 -13.74 -5.53
CA ALA A 246 9.47 -14.33 -6.79
C ALA A 246 8.28 -14.54 -7.74
N LYS A 247 7.20 -15.17 -7.24
CA LYS A 247 5.98 -15.40 -8.03
C LYS A 247 5.29 -14.12 -8.48
N LEU A 248 5.27 -13.10 -7.61
CA LEU A 248 4.73 -11.79 -7.95
C LEU A 248 5.53 -11.13 -9.07
N ASN A 249 6.86 -11.12 -8.97
CA ASN A 249 7.73 -10.54 -10.00
C ASN A 249 7.65 -11.29 -11.33
N ASP A 250 7.57 -12.62 -11.31
CA ASP A 250 7.37 -13.44 -12.51
C ASP A 250 6.02 -13.12 -13.18
N ALA A 251 4.96 -12.95 -12.40
CA ALA A 251 3.63 -12.61 -12.90
C ALA A 251 3.58 -11.17 -13.46
N ILE A 252 4.24 -10.21 -12.81
CA ILE A 252 4.41 -8.83 -13.31
C ILE A 252 5.10 -8.85 -14.68
N GLN A 253 6.23 -9.57 -14.79
CA GLN A 253 6.96 -9.69 -16.05
C GLN A 253 6.11 -10.37 -17.14
N ALA A 254 5.36 -11.42 -16.78
CA ALA A 254 4.47 -12.08 -17.72
C ALA A 254 3.33 -11.19 -18.23
N CYS A 255 2.86 -10.21 -17.44
CA CYS A 255 1.92 -9.18 -17.90
C CYS A 255 2.57 -8.18 -18.87
N ALA A 256 3.85 -7.88 -18.69
CA ALA A 256 4.58 -7.05 -19.65
C ALA A 256 4.82 -7.81 -20.95
N ASP A 257 5.26 -9.08 -20.88
CA ASP A 257 5.60 -9.90 -22.03
C ASP A 257 4.40 -10.21 -22.93
N ASP A 258 3.18 -10.34 -22.38
CA ASP A 258 1.96 -10.54 -23.17
C ASP A 258 1.25 -9.22 -23.57
N GLY A 259 1.82 -8.07 -23.19
CA GLY A 259 1.31 -6.74 -23.52
C GLY A 259 0.11 -6.28 -22.67
N SER A 260 -0.38 -7.11 -21.74
CA SER A 260 -1.55 -6.73 -20.91
C SER A 260 -1.27 -5.56 -19.99
N LEU A 261 -0.05 -5.45 -19.44
CA LEU A 261 0.35 -4.32 -18.62
C LEU A 261 0.31 -2.99 -19.39
N GLU A 262 0.87 -2.98 -20.61
CA GLU A 262 0.88 -1.78 -21.47
C GLU A 262 -0.54 -1.36 -21.86
N GLN A 263 -1.40 -2.31 -22.26
CA GLN A 263 -2.80 -2.05 -22.60
C GLN A 263 -3.59 -1.44 -21.42
N ILE A 264 -3.35 -1.96 -20.20
CA ILE A 264 -3.97 -1.39 -19.00
C ILE A 264 -3.45 0.04 -18.76
N ALA A 265 -2.14 0.27 -18.87
CA ALA A 265 -1.55 1.58 -18.66
C ALA A 265 -2.05 2.63 -19.68
N GLU A 266 -2.18 2.26 -20.96
CA GLU A 266 -2.73 3.11 -22.03
C GLU A 266 -4.15 3.59 -21.73
N LYS A 267 -4.99 2.71 -21.15
CA LYS A 267 -6.35 3.04 -20.75
C LYS A 267 -6.41 4.21 -19.76
N TYR A 268 -5.39 4.36 -18.94
CA TYR A 268 -5.27 5.39 -17.89
C TYR A 268 -4.24 6.50 -18.23
N ASN A 269 -3.69 6.51 -19.46
CA ASN A 269 -2.62 7.44 -19.91
C ASN A 269 -1.34 7.37 -19.04
N LEU A 270 -0.98 6.19 -18.57
CA LEU A 270 0.18 5.94 -17.69
C LEU A 270 1.31 5.14 -18.36
N GLN A 271 1.20 4.79 -19.64
CA GLN A 271 2.14 3.92 -20.37
C GLN A 271 3.57 4.47 -20.39
N ASP A 272 3.73 5.80 -20.42
CA ASP A 272 5.04 6.45 -20.45
C ASP A 272 5.78 6.37 -19.10
N LEU A 273 5.06 6.05 -18.03
CA LEU A 273 5.60 5.91 -16.68
C LEU A 273 6.02 4.47 -16.34
N LEU A 274 5.69 3.48 -17.19
CA LEU A 274 6.02 2.08 -16.95
C LEU A 274 7.52 1.80 -17.01
N LEU A 275 8.03 1.10 -16.00
CA LEU A 275 9.42 0.62 -15.91
C LEU A 275 9.58 -0.82 -16.39
N VAL A 276 8.56 -1.66 -16.22
CA VAL A 276 8.58 -3.05 -16.67
C VAL A 276 8.21 -3.11 -18.15
N LYS A 277 9.12 -3.65 -18.94
CA LYS A 277 8.96 -3.80 -20.41
C LYS A 277 8.97 -5.27 -20.79
N ALA A 278 8.37 -5.60 -21.91
CA ALA A 278 8.46 -6.94 -22.54
C ALA A 278 9.93 -7.29 -22.81
N LYS A 279 10.29 -8.56 -22.59
CA LYS A 279 11.63 -9.12 -22.87
C LYS A 279 11.74 -9.65 -24.28
#